data_b26583d0edfdd53b90ffce382f9e4072
#
_entry.id   b26583d0edfdd53b90ffce382f9e4072
#
_cell.length_a   1.000
_cell.length_b   1.000
_cell.length_c   1.000
_cell.angle_alpha   90.00
_cell.angle_beta   90.00
_cell.angle_gamma   90.00
#
_symmetry.space_group_name_H-M   'P 1'
#
loop_
_entity.id
_entity.type
_entity.pdbx_description
1 polymer ?
#
loop_
_entity_poly.entity_id
_entity_poly.type
_entity_poly.pdbx_seq_one_letter_code
_entity_poly.pdbx_strand_id
1 'polypeptide(L)'
;MNSALQLQPVEMNVIQSLDLGALNNLQADKSHEEWLLQRKGKFTASEIHRLMTALSKPNELPVGAITYVIEKVAETLTDGLPESFSSEAMQWGKDNEVEAIEKFEEKTRLFVNNTGENQKFIKYGKHAGCTPDGLGYGFGAETKCPKSSTHVIYKGILNGQDLKKINSDYYWQIQFSMLCAKKSKWFFISYDKRFSKEKHRLHYAVIERNENDIELLKLRLQLAIDKKLELIKNFK
;
A
#
# COMPACT_ATOMS: atom_id res chain seq x y z
N MET A 1 8.65 -68.00 -11.37
CA MET A 1 9.76 -67.29 -10.72
C MET A 1 9.47 -65.79 -10.81
N ASN A 2 8.85 -65.23 -9.76
CA ASN A 2 8.54 -63.81 -9.64
C ASN A 2 9.69 -63.13 -8.87
N SER A 3 10.49 -62.33 -9.56
CA SER A 3 11.47 -61.47 -8.93
C SER A 3 10.77 -60.13 -8.61
N ALA A 4 10.36 -59.94 -7.36
CA ALA A 4 9.97 -58.67 -6.87
C ALA A 4 11.21 -57.76 -6.76
N LEU A 5 11.25 -56.69 -7.51
CA LEU A 5 12.22 -55.60 -7.31
C LEU A 5 11.94 -54.96 -5.96
N GLN A 6 12.82 -55.22 -4.99
CA GLN A 6 12.89 -54.43 -3.75
C GLN A 6 13.53 -53.11 -4.08
N LEU A 7 12.75 -52.05 -4.13
CA LEU A 7 13.25 -50.67 -4.14
C LEU A 7 13.95 -50.36 -2.82
N GLN A 8 15.17 -49.87 -2.93
CA GLN A 8 16.04 -49.58 -1.80
C GLN A 8 15.53 -48.37 -1.02
N PRO A 9 15.71 -48.29 0.31
CA PRO A 9 15.19 -47.22 1.17
C PRO A 9 15.80 -45.82 0.95
N VAL A 10 16.73 -45.66 0.02
CA VAL A 10 17.50 -44.41 -0.19
C VAL A 10 16.67 -43.30 -0.88
N GLU A 11 15.63 -43.66 -1.63
CA GLU A 11 14.83 -42.66 -2.37
C GLU A 11 13.76 -41.97 -1.52
N MET A 12 13.39 -42.49 -0.35
CA MET A 12 12.40 -41.85 0.51
C MET A 12 12.95 -40.69 1.39
N ASN A 13 14.28 -40.64 1.58
CA ASN A 13 14.91 -39.62 2.41
C ASN A 13 15.17 -38.30 1.67
N VAL A 14 15.10 -38.23 0.34
CA VAL A 14 15.33 -37.01 -0.45
C VAL A 14 14.06 -36.13 -0.48
N ILE A 15 12.90 -36.74 -0.35
CA ILE A 15 11.62 -35.97 -0.36
C ILE A 15 11.30 -35.35 1.03
N GLN A 16 11.86 -35.85 2.11
CA GLN A 16 11.62 -35.34 3.48
C GLN A 16 12.48 -34.13 3.88
N SER A 17 13.44 -33.70 3.05
CA SER A 17 14.29 -32.54 3.33
C SER A 17 13.99 -31.33 2.44
N LEU A 18 12.82 -31.27 1.83
CA LEU A 18 12.35 -30.00 1.28
C LEU A 18 12.08 -29.07 2.47
N ASP A 19 13.00 -28.13 2.69
CA ASP A 19 12.88 -27.12 3.71
C ASP A 19 11.63 -26.26 3.41
N LEU A 20 10.56 -26.54 4.14
CA LEU A 20 9.30 -25.78 4.04
C LEU A 20 9.54 -24.29 4.29
N GLY A 21 10.56 -23.93 5.10
CA GLY A 21 10.98 -22.55 5.28
C GLY A 21 11.57 -21.94 4.02
N ALA A 22 12.42 -22.69 3.28
CA ALA A 22 12.98 -22.22 2.02
C ALA A 22 11.91 -22.08 0.94
N LEU A 23 10.93 -23.00 0.86
CA LEU A 23 9.80 -22.91 -0.06
C LEU A 23 8.89 -21.72 0.26
N ASN A 24 8.59 -21.47 1.53
CA ASN A 24 7.80 -20.31 1.95
C ASN A 24 8.53 -19.01 1.65
N ASN A 25 9.84 -18.92 1.87
CA ASN A 25 10.65 -17.76 1.52
C ASN A 25 10.66 -17.50 0.00
N LEU A 26 10.84 -18.53 -0.81
CA LEU A 26 10.79 -18.42 -2.28
C LEU A 26 9.40 -17.96 -2.78
N GLN A 27 8.34 -18.38 -2.13
CA GLN A 27 6.97 -17.98 -2.48
C GLN A 27 6.68 -16.56 -2.05
N ALA A 28 7.16 -16.12 -0.88
CA ALA A 28 7.08 -14.75 -0.39
C ALA A 28 7.88 -13.79 -1.28
N ASP A 29 9.09 -14.17 -1.70
CA ASP A 29 9.92 -13.40 -2.61
C ASP A 29 9.23 -13.20 -3.97
N LYS A 30 8.67 -14.25 -4.57
CA LYS A 30 7.90 -14.15 -5.82
C LYS A 30 6.67 -13.25 -5.69
N SER A 31 5.93 -13.38 -4.61
CA SER A 31 4.77 -12.53 -4.33
C SER A 31 5.16 -11.06 -4.21
N HIS A 32 6.30 -10.77 -3.57
CA HIS A 32 6.83 -9.42 -3.45
C HIS A 32 7.31 -8.86 -4.80
N GLU A 33 7.99 -9.66 -5.62
CA GLU A 33 8.40 -9.28 -6.97
C GLU A 33 7.18 -8.96 -7.86
N GLU A 34 6.16 -9.80 -7.85
CA GLU A 34 4.92 -9.56 -8.60
C GLU A 34 4.24 -8.28 -8.14
N TRP A 35 4.22 -8.00 -6.83
CA TRP A 35 3.69 -6.77 -6.26
C TRP A 35 4.47 -5.53 -6.75
N LEU A 36 5.80 -5.59 -6.80
CA LEU A 36 6.64 -4.53 -7.34
C LEU A 36 6.40 -4.30 -8.84
N LEU A 37 6.31 -5.37 -9.62
CA LEU A 37 6.04 -5.31 -11.07
C LEU A 37 4.68 -4.70 -11.39
N GLN A 38 3.64 -5.02 -10.60
CA GLN A 38 2.32 -4.42 -10.78
C GLN A 38 2.34 -2.90 -10.57
N ARG A 39 3.22 -2.39 -9.72
CA ARG A 39 3.38 -0.96 -9.37
C ARG A 39 4.37 -0.23 -10.27
N LYS A 40 5.26 -0.95 -10.93
CA LYS A 40 6.36 -0.41 -11.75
C LYS A 40 5.84 0.62 -12.76
N GLY A 41 6.44 1.78 -12.75
CA GLY A 41 6.11 2.91 -13.62
C GLY A 41 4.74 3.55 -13.37
N LYS A 42 4.03 3.21 -12.29
CA LYS A 42 2.70 3.75 -11.99
C LYS A 42 2.75 4.74 -10.82
N PHE A 43 1.88 5.74 -10.88
CA PHE A 43 1.59 6.63 -9.76
C PHE A 43 0.76 5.85 -8.73
N THR A 44 1.28 5.67 -7.52
CA THR A 44 0.64 4.84 -6.50
C THR A 44 0.07 5.68 -5.36
N ALA A 45 -0.95 5.18 -4.68
CA ALA A 45 -1.61 5.91 -3.60
C ALA A 45 -0.65 6.35 -2.49
N SER A 46 0.30 5.49 -2.10
CA SER A 46 1.30 5.82 -1.07
C SER A 46 2.18 7.03 -1.39
N GLU A 47 2.39 7.30 -2.69
CA GLU A 47 3.25 8.39 -3.19
C GLU A 47 2.47 9.54 -3.83
N ILE A 48 1.14 9.43 -3.93
CA ILE A 48 0.32 10.40 -4.66
C ILE A 48 0.39 11.82 -4.07
N HIS A 49 0.65 11.93 -2.77
CA HIS A 49 0.84 13.18 -2.05
C HIS A 49 1.92 14.07 -2.69
N ARG A 50 2.91 13.48 -3.34
CA ARG A 50 3.98 14.20 -4.05
C ARG A 50 3.46 15.04 -5.22
N LEU A 51 2.30 14.68 -5.77
CA LEU A 51 1.59 15.50 -6.77
C LEU A 51 0.76 16.61 -6.12
N MET A 52 0.45 16.50 -4.83
CA MET A 52 -0.52 17.32 -4.12
C MET A 52 0.13 18.42 -3.27
N THR A 53 1.24 18.96 -3.73
CA THR A 53 1.93 20.12 -3.12
C THR A 53 1.67 21.38 -3.96
N ALA A 54 1.91 22.57 -3.42
CA ALA A 54 1.73 23.87 -4.07
C ALA A 54 0.35 24.03 -4.75
N LEU A 55 -0.72 23.74 -4.01
CA LEU A 55 -2.09 23.67 -4.54
C LEU A 55 -2.69 25.02 -4.95
N SER A 56 -2.04 26.14 -4.61
CA SER A 56 -2.41 27.48 -5.11
C SER A 56 -2.31 27.61 -6.65
N LYS A 57 -1.57 26.71 -7.28
CA LYS A 57 -1.40 26.63 -8.74
C LYS A 57 -1.84 25.25 -9.24
N PRO A 58 -3.12 24.94 -9.29
CA PRO A 58 -3.62 23.59 -9.54
C PRO A 58 -3.23 23.03 -10.92
N ASN A 59 -3.06 23.88 -11.91
CA ASN A 59 -2.74 23.52 -13.29
C ASN A 59 -1.22 23.39 -13.57
N GLU A 60 -0.37 23.54 -12.55
CA GLU A 60 1.07 23.39 -12.68
C GLU A 60 1.58 22.25 -11.81
N LEU A 61 2.56 21.48 -12.30
CA LEU A 61 3.28 20.50 -11.48
C LEU A 61 4.42 21.20 -10.74
N PRO A 62 4.46 21.12 -9.40
CA PRO A 62 5.60 21.64 -8.63
C PRO A 62 6.86 20.80 -8.87
N VAL A 63 8.03 21.35 -8.55
CA VAL A 63 9.33 20.69 -8.77
C VAL A 63 9.37 19.27 -8.19
N GLY A 64 8.89 19.08 -6.96
CA GLY A 64 8.84 17.75 -6.33
C GLY A 64 7.96 16.74 -7.08
N ALA A 65 6.87 17.20 -7.70
CA ALA A 65 6.04 16.37 -8.55
C ALA A 65 6.76 15.98 -9.85
N ILE A 66 7.52 16.90 -10.45
CA ILE A 66 8.35 16.59 -11.64
C ILE A 66 9.39 15.51 -11.32
N THR A 67 10.05 15.58 -10.17
CA THR A 67 10.97 14.53 -9.73
C THR A 67 10.27 13.16 -9.65
N TYR A 68 9.07 13.11 -9.07
CA TYR A 68 8.28 11.87 -9.00
C TYR A 68 7.89 11.36 -10.40
N VAL A 69 7.54 12.26 -11.34
CA VAL A 69 7.30 11.90 -12.74
C VAL A 69 8.53 11.27 -13.38
N ILE A 70 9.73 11.88 -13.18
CA ILE A 70 11.00 11.37 -13.72
C ILE A 70 11.32 9.98 -13.18
N GLU A 71 11.11 9.74 -11.89
CA GLU A 71 11.25 8.41 -11.30
C GLU A 71 10.34 7.38 -12.02
N LYS A 72 9.07 7.74 -12.29
CA LYS A 72 8.15 6.84 -13.00
C LYS A 72 8.49 6.67 -14.50
N VAL A 73 9.15 7.63 -15.11
CA VAL A 73 9.75 7.48 -16.45
C VAL A 73 10.89 6.47 -16.40
N ALA A 74 11.83 6.62 -15.46
CA ALA A 74 12.96 5.72 -15.29
C ALA A 74 12.49 4.28 -15.04
N GLU A 75 11.56 4.07 -14.11
CA GLU A 75 10.95 2.76 -13.85
C GLU A 75 10.29 2.16 -15.11
N THR A 76 9.74 3.00 -16.00
CA THR A 76 9.08 2.52 -17.23
C THR A 76 10.09 2.11 -18.31
N LEU A 77 11.26 2.77 -18.37
CA LEU A 77 12.27 2.58 -19.40
C LEU A 77 13.38 1.59 -19.00
N THR A 78 13.51 1.27 -17.74
CA THR A 78 14.50 0.31 -17.25
C THR A 78 13.92 -1.10 -17.16
N ASP A 79 14.78 -2.11 -17.32
CA ASP A 79 14.47 -3.50 -17.03
C ASP A 79 14.58 -3.80 -15.52
N GLY A 80 14.08 -4.97 -15.10
CA GLY A 80 14.14 -5.41 -13.71
C GLY A 80 13.08 -4.77 -12.79
N LEU A 81 13.27 -4.97 -11.49
CA LEU A 81 12.38 -4.47 -10.46
C LEU A 81 12.69 -3.00 -10.12
N PRO A 82 11.69 -2.21 -9.70
CA PRO A 82 11.94 -0.89 -9.13
C PRO A 82 12.84 -1.00 -7.91
N GLU A 83 13.70 0.00 -7.71
CA GLU A 83 14.46 0.11 -6.47
C GLU A 83 13.49 0.18 -5.28
N SER A 84 13.65 -0.72 -4.33
CA SER A 84 12.86 -0.74 -3.12
C SER A 84 13.76 -0.48 -1.91
N PHE A 85 13.34 0.47 -1.08
CA PHE A 85 13.98 0.73 0.19
C PHE A 85 13.11 0.16 1.31
N SER A 86 13.71 -0.61 2.22
CA SER A 86 13.03 -1.08 3.43
C SER A 86 13.73 -0.48 4.65
N SER A 87 12.95 -0.02 5.62
CA SER A 87 13.44 0.45 6.91
C SER A 87 12.84 -0.38 8.04
N GLU A 88 13.48 -0.36 9.22
CA GLU A 88 12.94 -1.02 10.42
C GLU A 88 11.49 -0.55 10.73
N ALA A 89 11.19 0.72 10.48
CA ALA A 89 9.84 1.25 10.67
C ALA A 89 8.83 0.68 9.68
N MET A 90 9.25 0.43 8.43
CA MET A 90 8.40 -0.22 7.42
C MET A 90 8.18 -1.69 7.75
N GLN A 91 9.24 -2.38 8.21
CA GLN A 91 9.13 -3.77 8.66
C GLN A 91 8.19 -3.88 9.86
N TRP A 92 8.40 -3.03 10.88
CA TRP A 92 7.48 -2.94 12.02
C TRP A 92 6.02 -2.71 11.59
N GLY A 93 5.80 -1.86 10.59
CA GLY A 93 4.47 -1.62 10.00
C GLY A 93 3.86 -2.90 9.46
N LYS A 94 4.59 -3.61 8.60
CA LYS A 94 4.15 -4.88 7.99
C LYS A 94 3.85 -5.95 9.06
N ASP A 95 4.73 -6.11 10.04
CA ASP A 95 4.61 -7.14 11.08
C ASP A 95 3.39 -6.94 12.00
N ASN A 96 2.87 -5.71 12.07
CA ASN A 96 1.75 -5.39 12.97
C ASN A 96 0.46 -5.00 12.26
N GLU A 97 0.45 -4.93 10.93
CA GLU A 97 -0.71 -4.50 10.14
C GLU A 97 -1.89 -5.48 10.28
N VAL A 98 -1.63 -6.78 10.18
CA VAL A 98 -2.67 -7.81 10.29
C VAL A 98 -3.31 -7.77 11.68
N GLU A 99 -2.50 -7.73 12.75
CA GLU A 99 -2.99 -7.61 14.13
C GLU A 99 -3.83 -6.34 14.33
N ALA A 100 -3.41 -5.22 13.73
CA ALA A 100 -4.15 -3.96 13.79
C ALA A 100 -5.54 -4.08 13.16
N ILE A 101 -5.65 -4.77 12.03
CA ILE A 101 -6.92 -5.02 11.35
C ILE A 101 -7.80 -5.97 12.18
N GLU A 102 -7.25 -7.05 12.73
CA GLU A 102 -7.97 -7.94 13.62
C GLU A 102 -8.56 -7.20 14.84
N LYS A 103 -7.77 -6.33 15.46
CA LYS A 103 -8.24 -5.50 16.58
C LYS A 103 -9.31 -4.48 16.15
N PHE A 104 -9.22 -3.96 14.94
CA PHE A 104 -10.26 -3.12 14.36
C PHE A 104 -11.56 -3.90 14.13
N GLU A 105 -11.50 -5.12 13.56
CA GLU A 105 -12.65 -6.00 13.36
C GLU A 105 -13.32 -6.40 14.69
N GLU A 106 -12.51 -6.80 15.68
CA GLU A 106 -13.01 -7.12 17.04
C GLU A 106 -13.80 -5.94 17.64
N LYS A 107 -13.26 -4.71 17.47
CA LYS A 107 -13.84 -3.49 18.06
C LYS A 107 -15.09 -3.01 17.34
N THR A 108 -15.11 -3.11 16.00
CA THR A 108 -16.17 -2.51 15.17
C THR A 108 -17.21 -3.51 14.68
N ARG A 109 -16.89 -4.79 14.69
CA ARG A 109 -17.67 -5.89 14.07
C ARG A 109 -17.80 -5.72 12.56
N LEU A 110 -16.88 -4.99 11.94
CA LEU A 110 -16.79 -4.85 10.49
C LEU A 110 -15.75 -5.81 9.95
N PHE A 111 -16.08 -6.54 8.89
CA PHE A 111 -15.17 -7.46 8.22
C PHE A 111 -14.30 -6.75 7.20
N VAL A 112 -13.00 -7.07 7.19
CA VAL A 112 -12.00 -6.54 6.26
C VAL A 112 -11.34 -7.70 5.50
N ASN A 113 -11.41 -7.67 4.19
CA ASN A 113 -10.84 -8.67 3.30
C ASN A 113 -9.60 -8.12 2.57
N ASN A 114 -8.86 -9.00 1.89
CA ASN A 114 -7.67 -8.67 1.12
C ASN A 114 -6.59 -7.97 1.97
N THR A 115 -6.29 -8.54 3.13
CA THR A 115 -5.32 -8.03 4.10
C THR A 115 -4.00 -8.79 4.01
N GLY A 116 -2.92 -8.20 4.50
CA GLY A 116 -1.60 -8.83 4.52
C GLY A 116 -1.15 -9.29 3.14
N GLU A 117 -0.78 -10.55 2.99
CA GLU A 117 -0.33 -11.14 1.72
C GLU A 117 -1.44 -11.23 0.65
N ASN A 118 -2.71 -11.13 1.04
CA ASN A 118 -3.84 -11.14 0.12
C ASN A 118 -4.21 -9.77 -0.44
N GLN A 119 -3.44 -8.72 -0.13
CA GLN A 119 -3.63 -7.40 -0.68
C GLN A 119 -3.56 -7.41 -2.20
N LYS A 120 -4.43 -6.65 -2.85
CA LYS A 120 -4.53 -6.60 -4.32
C LYS A 120 -4.29 -5.19 -4.83
N PHE A 121 -3.47 -5.09 -5.88
CA PHE A 121 -3.29 -3.83 -6.59
C PHE A 121 -4.54 -3.51 -7.43
N ILE A 122 -5.20 -2.42 -7.13
CA ILE A 122 -6.35 -1.90 -7.86
C ILE A 122 -5.87 -0.85 -8.86
N LYS A 123 -6.00 -1.16 -10.15
CA LYS A 123 -5.59 -0.25 -11.22
C LYS A 123 -6.56 0.93 -11.36
N TYR A 124 -6.01 2.12 -11.52
CA TYR A 124 -6.72 3.31 -11.98
C TYR A 124 -6.20 3.72 -13.36
N GLY A 125 -6.85 3.25 -14.41
CA GLY A 125 -6.34 3.34 -15.76
C GLY A 125 -5.01 2.56 -15.96
N LYS A 126 -4.20 3.02 -16.91
CA LYS A 126 -2.93 2.38 -17.27
C LYS A 126 -1.75 2.81 -16.37
N HIS A 127 -1.81 4.02 -15.84
CA HIS A 127 -0.66 4.72 -15.28
C HIS A 127 -0.71 4.90 -13.76
N ALA A 128 -1.75 4.44 -13.08
CA ALA A 128 -1.89 4.64 -11.64
C ALA A 128 -2.63 3.49 -10.95
N GLY A 129 -2.64 3.48 -9.61
CA GLY A 129 -3.39 2.53 -8.82
C GLY A 129 -3.06 2.57 -7.33
N CYS A 130 -3.73 1.74 -6.56
CA CYS A 130 -3.51 1.62 -5.12
C CYS A 130 -3.45 0.16 -4.68
N THR A 131 -2.83 -0.09 -3.54
CA THR A 131 -2.93 -1.34 -2.79
C THR A 131 -3.50 -0.97 -1.43
N PRO A 132 -4.81 -1.15 -1.19
CA PRO A 132 -5.41 -0.96 0.13
C PRO A 132 -4.86 -1.98 1.12
N ASP A 133 -4.72 -1.60 2.40
CA ASP A 133 -4.39 -2.55 3.47
C ASP A 133 -5.55 -3.50 3.75
N GLY A 134 -6.77 -3.11 3.35
CA GLY A 134 -7.93 -3.96 3.38
C GLY A 134 -9.17 -3.33 2.76
N LEU A 135 -10.15 -4.18 2.42
CA LEU A 135 -11.43 -3.78 1.86
C LEU A 135 -12.59 -4.44 2.61
N GLY A 136 -13.57 -3.63 3.00
CA GLY A 136 -14.84 -4.10 3.57
C GLY A 136 -16.03 -3.79 2.66
N TYR A 137 -17.22 -4.21 3.13
CA TYR A 137 -18.46 -3.88 2.45
C TYR A 137 -18.74 -2.36 2.53
N GLY A 138 -18.58 -1.67 1.41
CA GLY A 138 -18.80 -0.23 1.31
C GLY A 138 -17.63 0.66 1.76
N PHE A 139 -16.53 0.12 2.24
CA PHE A 139 -15.39 0.89 2.74
C PHE A 139 -14.04 0.27 2.37
N GLY A 140 -12.94 0.99 2.63
CA GLY A 140 -11.59 0.46 2.66
C GLY A 140 -10.90 0.82 3.97
N ALA A 141 -9.71 0.28 4.18
CA ALA A 141 -8.86 0.52 5.34
C ALA A 141 -7.45 0.92 4.94
N GLU A 142 -6.88 1.83 5.71
CA GLU A 142 -5.47 2.23 5.68
C GLU A 142 -4.94 2.15 7.10
N THR A 143 -3.96 1.30 7.32
CA THR A 143 -3.43 0.97 8.64
C THR A 143 -2.04 1.55 8.81
N LYS A 144 -1.79 2.15 9.95
CA LYS A 144 -0.49 2.67 10.35
C LYS A 144 -0.11 2.16 11.73
N CYS A 145 1.06 1.54 11.82
CA CYS A 145 1.67 1.11 13.08
C CYS A 145 2.89 1.99 13.39
N PRO A 146 2.69 3.25 13.81
CA PRO A 146 3.75 4.22 13.94
C PRO A 146 4.55 4.07 15.24
N LYS A 147 5.53 4.94 15.46
CA LYS A 147 6.14 5.15 16.79
C LYS A 147 5.08 5.59 17.78
N SER A 148 5.23 5.22 19.07
CA SER A 148 4.24 5.50 20.12
C SER A 148 3.90 6.99 20.25
N SER A 149 4.87 7.88 20.10
CA SER A 149 4.63 9.33 20.10
C SER A 149 3.72 9.78 18.95
N THR A 150 3.92 9.22 17.76
CA THR A 150 3.09 9.49 16.58
C THR A 150 1.69 8.91 16.76
N HIS A 151 1.57 7.71 17.35
CA HIS A 151 0.25 7.13 17.67
C HIS A 151 -0.56 8.04 18.61
N VAL A 152 0.11 8.65 19.62
CA VAL A 152 -0.55 9.64 20.50
C VAL A 152 -1.09 10.83 19.72
N ILE A 153 -0.33 11.35 18.75
CA ILE A 153 -0.79 12.43 17.87
C ILE A 153 -2.00 11.99 17.04
N TYR A 154 -1.95 10.80 16.47
CA TYR A 154 -3.03 10.26 15.62
C TYR A 154 -4.34 10.03 16.37
N LYS A 155 -4.32 9.91 17.70
CA LYS A 155 -5.56 9.88 18.50
C LYS A 155 -6.39 11.16 18.39
N GLY A 156 -5.81 12.26 17.93
CA GLY A 156 -6.52 13.49 17.62
C GLY A 156 -7.22 13.51 16.26
N ILE A 157 -7.02 12.48 15.42
CA ILE A 157 -7.68 12.37 14.11
C ILE A 157 -9.08 11.81 14.32
N LEU A 158 -10.12 12.61 14.11
CA LEU A 158 -11.50 12.20 14.24
C LEU A 158 -12.21 12.09 12.87
N ASN A 159 -11.69 12.76 11.87
CA ASN A 159 -12.26 12.85 10.52
C ASN A 159 -11.19 13.20 9.47
N GLY A 160 -11.62 13.36 8.21
CA GLY A 160 -10.72 13.68 7.10
C GLY A 160 -10.02 15.05 7.21
N GLN A 161 -10.65 16.04 7.83
CA GLN A 161 -10.03 17.36 7.99
C GLN A 161 -8.90 17.32 9.02
N ASP A 162 -9.09 16.59 10.12
CA ASP A 162 -8.05 16.38 11.11
C ASP A 162 -6.88 15.60 10.50
N LEU A 163 -7.17 14.54 9.73
CA LEU A 163 -6.13 13.80 9.04
C LEU A 163 -5.36 14.67 8.04
N LYS A 164 -6.06 15.48 7.24
CA LYS A 164 -5.43 16.41 6.29
C LYS A 164 -4.50 17.40 6.96
N LYS A 165 -4.88 17.86 8.16
CA LYS A 165 -4.11 18.81 8.97
C LYS A 165 -2.90 18.14 9.65
N ILE A 166 -3.09 16.94 10.21
CA ILE A 166 -2.05 16.23 10.99
C ILE A 166 -1.07 15.50 10.07
N ASN A 167 -1.58 14.87 9.02
CA ASN A 167 -0.77 14.16 8.03
C ASN A 167 -1.47 14.20 6.65
N SER A 168 -1.13 15.23 5.87
CA SER A 168 -1.70 15.43 4.53
C SER A 168 -1.37 14.30 3.58
N ASP A 169 -0.24 13.62 3.75
CA ASP A 169 0.23 12.56 2.85
C ASP A 169 -0.71 11.35 2.94
N TYR A 170 -1.06 10.94 4.17
CA TYR A 170 -2.04 9.86 4.37
C TYR A 170 -3.45 10.26 3.97
N TYR A 171 -3.81 11.55 4.12
CA TYR A 171 -5.08 12.04 3.61
C TYR A 171 -5.18 11.86 2.09
N TRP A 172 -4.17 12.29 1.34
CA TRP A 172 -4.15 12.14 -0.12
C TRP A 172 -4.06 10.67 -0.55
N GLN A 173 -3.30 9.85 0.16
CA GLN A 173 -3.26 8.41 -0.04
C GLN A 173 -4.66 7.79 0.05
N ILE A 174 -5.41 8.12 1.09
CA ILE A 174 -6.77 7.62 1.33
C ILE A 174 -7.75 8.15 0.28
N GLN A 175 -7.72 9.44 -0.04
CA GLN A 175 -8.60 10.00 -1.09
C GLN A 175 -8.35 9.32 -2.44
N PHE A 176 -7.10 9.08 -2.80
CA PHE A 176 -6.78 8.38 -4.03
C PHE A 176 -7.16 6.90 -3.99
N SER A 177 -6.99 6.23 -2.87
CA SER A 177 -7.44 4.85 -2.67
C SER A 177 -8.96 4.73 -2.83
N MET A 178 -9.73 5.68 -2.29
CA MET A 178 -11.19 5.74 -2.50
C MET A 178 -11.56 5.96 -3.97
N LEU A 179 -10.79 6.78 -4.70
CA LEU A 179 -10.99 6.96 -6.15
C LEU A 179 -10.75 5.66 -6.91
N CYS A 180 -9.64 4.97 -6.66
CA CYS A 180 -9.29 3.70 -7.32
C CYS A 180 -10.29 2.59 -7.01
N ALA A 181 -10.64 2.42 -5.74
CA ALA A 181 -11.51 1.35 -5.27
C ALA A 181 -13.02 1.67 -5.43
N LYS A 182 -13.36 2.88 -5.92
CA LYS A 182 -14.75 3.36 -6.09
C LYS A 182 -15.54 3.28 -4.78
N LYS A 183 -14.92 3.71 -3.67
CA LYS A 183 -15.52 3.76 -2.35
C LYS A 183 -15.74 5.21 -1.92
N SER A 184 -16.73 5.43 -1.06
CA SER A 184 -17.04 6.75 -0.48
C SER A 184 -16.55 6.91 0.96
N LYS A 185 -16.11 5.82 1.58
CA LYS A 185 -15.70 5.78 2.98
C LYS A 185 -14.42 4.96 3.13
N TRP A 186 -13.55 5.42 4.03
CA TRP A 186 -12.30 4.75 4.37
C TRP A 186 -12.04 4.84 5.86
N PHE A 187 -11.49 3.80 6.46
CA PHE A 187 -11.01 3.86 7.83
C PHE A 187 -9.51 4.12 7.84
N PHE A 188 -9.12 5.21 8.51
CA PHE A 188 -7.75 5.40 8.96
C PHE A 188 -7.60 4.68 10.30
N ILE A 189 -6.69 3.71 10.38
CA ILE A 189 -6.46 2.87 11.56
C ILE A 189 -5.04 3.13 12.04
N SER A 190 -4.88 3.50 13.32
CA SER A 190 -3.59 3.60 13.97
C SER A 190 -3.49 2.60 15.10
N TYR A 191 -2.42 1.79 15.11
CA TYR A 191 -2.23 0.74 16.09
C TYR A 191 -0.82 0.72 16.66
N ASP A 192 -0.73 0.56 17.99
CA ASP A 192 0.54 0.38 18.69
C ASP A 192 0.37 -0.55 19.90
N LYS A 193 0.78 -1.82 19.75
CA LYS A 193 0.68 -2.84 20.79
C LYS A 193 1.54 -2.59 22.04
N ARG A 194 2.52 -1.65 21.96
CA ARG A 194 3.41 -1.31 23.10
C ARG A 194 2.70 -0.58 24.23
N PHE A 195 1.52 -0.01 23.99
CA PHE A 195 0.75 0.61 25.08
C PHE A 195 0.29 -0.46 26.08
N SER A 196 0.54 -0.23 27.37
CA SER A 196 0.19 -1.16 28.45
C SER A 196 -1.32 -1.41 28.56
N LYS A 197 -2.12 -0.36 28.40
CA LYS A 197 -3.59 -0.47 28.42
C LYS A 197 -4.12 -0.72 27.03
N GLU A 198 -4.81 -1.83 26.81
CA GLU A 198 -5.35 -2.25 25.53
C GLU A 198 -6.22 -1.17 24.85
N LYS A 199 -7.05 -0.47 25.61
CA LYS A 199 -7.89 0.64 25.11
C LYS A 199 -7.11 1.78 24.46
N HIS A 200 -5.79 1.83 24.64
CA HIS A 200 -4.92 2.85 24.06
C HIS A 200 -4.17 2.36 22.82
N ARG A 201 -4.19 1.05 22.54
CA ARG A 201 -3.46 0.43 21.43
C ARG A 201 -4.07 0.72 20.07
N LEU A 202 -5.39 0.80 20.00
CA LEU A 202 -6.14 1.03 18.76
C LEU A 202 -6.78 2.43 18.75
N HIS A 203 -6.64 3.11 17.63
CA HIS A 203 -7.43 4.29 17.27
C HIS A 203 -7.86 4.15 15.81
N TYR A 204 -9.07 4.59 15.48
CA TYR A 204 -9.54 4.66 14.11
C TYR A 204 -10.47 5.86 13.91
N ALA A 205 -10.47 6.36 12.67
CA ALA A 205 -11.34 7.44 12.24
C ALA A 205 -11.95 7.13 10.88
N VAL A 206 -13.17 7.60 10.66
CA VAL A 206 -13.83 7.51 9.35
C VAL A 206 -13.39 8.71 8.52
N ILE A 207 -12.84 8.41 7.35
CA ILE A 207 -12.48 9.41 6.34
C ILE A 207 -13.47 9.29 5.21
N GLU A 208 -14.19 10.35 4.94
CA GLU A 208 -15.14 10.42 3.83
C GLU A 208 -14.45 10.95 2.58
N ARG A 209 -14.96 10.53 1.44
CA ARG A 209 -14.51 10.98 0.14
C ARG A 209 -14.90 12.45 -0.05
N ASN A 210 -13.93 13.26 -0.44
CA ASN A 210 -14.11 14.68 -0.74
C ASN A 210 -14.03 14.89 -2.26
N GLU A 211 -15.16 15.18 -2.91
CA GLU A 211 -15.20 15.29 -4.36
C GLU A 211 -14.37 16.45 -4.91
N ASN A 212 -14.28 17.58 -4.20
CA ASN A 212 -13.43 18.70 -4.63
C ASN A 212 -11.96 18.29 -4.63
N ASP A 213 -11.51 17.61 -3.59
CA ASP A 213 -10.13 17.10 -3.50
C ASP A 213 -9.88 15.97 -4.51
N ILE A 214 -10.88 15.15 -4.80
CA ILE A 214 -10.80 14.11 -5.86
C ILE A 214 -10.65 14.76 -7.25
N GLU A 215 -11.39 15.80 -7.57
CA GLU A 215 -11.24 16.48 -8.87
C GLU A 215 -9.86 17.15 -9.01
N LEU A 216 -9.37 17.77 -7.95
CA LEU A 216 -8.01 18.32 -7.92
C LEU A 216 -6.95 17.22 -8.11
N LEU A 217 -7.14 16.06 -7.47
CA LEU A 217 -6.24 14.92 -7.58
C LEU A 217 -6.24 14.35 -9.00
N LYS A 218 -7.41 14.21 -9.63
CA LYS A 218 -7.52 13.79 -11.04
C LYS A 218 -6.78 14.74 -11.98
N LEU A 219 -6.95 16.06 -11.80
CA LEU A 219 -6.26 17.07 -12.59
C LEU A 219 -4.75 16.92 -12.48
N ARG A 220 -4.22 16.86 -11.25
CA ARG A 220 -2.78 16.70 -11.00
C ARG A 220 -2.22 15.39 -11.52
N LEU A 221 -2.96 14.31 -11.36
CA LEU A 221 -2.58 13.01 -11.91
C LEU A 221 -2.53 13.04 -13.44
N GLN A 222 -3.50 13.69 -14.10
CA GLN A 222 -3.49 13.82 -15.56
C GLN A 222 -2.28 14.61 -16.04
N LEU A 223 -1.98 15.75 -15.43
CA LEU A 223 -0.78 16.53 -15.75
C LEU A 223 0.51 15.71 -15.58
N ALA A 224 0.58 14.88 -14.52
CA ALA A 224 1.73 14.02 -14.28
C ALA A 224 1.84 12.91 -15.34
N ILE A 225 0.73 12.31 -15.75
CA ILE A 225 0.68 11.31 -16.83
C ILE A 225 1.12 11.93 -18.16
N ASP A 226 0.60 13.08 -18.51
CA ASP A 226 0.95 13.77 -19.76
C ASP A 226 2.44 14.11 -19.81
N LYS A 227 2.98 14.65 -18.71
CA LYS A 227 4.41 14.92 -18.58
C LYS A 227 5.27 13.66 -18.66
N LYS A 228 4.83 12.57 -18.04
CA LYS A 228 5.49 11.26 -18.14
C LYS A 228 5.56 10.79 -19.59
N LEU A 229 4.45 10.84 -20.32
CA LEU A 229 4.37 10.39 -21.71
C LEU A 229 5.20 11.27 -22.65
N GLU A 230 5.21 12.57 -22.42
CA GLU A 230 6.09 13.53 -23.13
C GLU A 230 7.56 13.13 -22.96
N LEU A 231 8.01 12.93 -21.70
CA LEU A 231 9.40 12.57 -21.41
C LEU A 231 9.78 11.21 -22.03
N ILE A 232 8.92 10.20 -21.96
CA ILE A 232 9.16 8.89 -22.59
C ILE A 232 9.31 9.02 -24.11
N LYS A 233 8.50 9.88 -24.74
CA LYS A 233 8.59 10.11 -26.19
C LYS A 233 9.93 10.72 -26.60
N ASN A 234 10.49 11.59 -25.75
CA ASN A 234 11.76 12.25 -26.02
C ASN A 234 12.99 11.33 -25.83
N PHE A 235 12.81 10.14 -25.22
CA PHE A 235 13.84 9.09 -25.13
C PHE A 235 13.88 8.15 -26.34
N LYS A 236 12.91 8.25 -27.24
CA LYS A 236 12.87 7.48 -28.49
C LYS A 236 13.57 8.25 -29.62
#